data_06a5231f41ce86af59a5c4e4bcdcc029
#
_entry.id   06a5231f41ce86af59a5c4e4bcdcc029
#
_cell.length_a   1.000
_cell.length_b   1.000
_cell.length_c   1.000
_cell.angle_alpha   90.00
_cell.angle_beta   90.00
_cell.angle_gamma   90.00
#
_symmetry.space_group_name_H-M   'P 1'
#
loop_
_entity.id
_entity.type
_entity.pdbx_description
1 polymer ?
#
loop_
_entity_poly.entity_id
_entity_poly.type
_entity_poly.pdbx_seq_one_letter_code
_entity_poly.pdbx_strand_id
1 'polypeptide(L)'
;MQRSPAGIIRWLFDPQCGLRNRLLPRWLFLRALALIYFSAFYALLFQIRGLLGPRGILPADQFLAAVRQALGASRFQFAPTLYWITSSNAFIMALCWIGLAASVAALFNLWPRLSFFVCFLCYISFVAAAQDFSGYQSDGMLLAAGFLALFLSPPGLHPSFGAASPPSRASYFLLQWEWFRIYFESGLVKLLSGDPEWRHLTAMDQYYQNGPLPTWIGWYVQHLPHWFQVGTAGATLVMELALVFLLFLPRRVRIICFFIVTPWEIGVILTANYTFLNYLVLSLGILLLDDRFLRRFVPARLRPPEPAPEPQPSEPEVPSLSILSPSETAPETPADGSSSGVIKPAKPKLTHLRAARLAIATVLLTFIAYVTTAELLLMPFPSLPLPTSPIQWLDPYRIANRYGLFAVMTRGRYEIEFQGSNDGKTWTPYTFRYKPQALNQPPGLYAPYQPRFDWNLWFCSLTDWQHCNIVPLTEIRLLSGSPDVLRLFASDPFAGSPPLYVRAVLWQYRFTSMKQKHDTGDWWQRKLLGLYSPVLTLAPDGRPAVVEWPQPLPEHD
;
A
#
# COMPACT_ATOMS: atom_id res chain seq x y z
N MET A 1 27.67 -11.27 -27.16
CA MET A 1 26.60 -11.01 -28.15
C MET A 1 25.95 -9.65 -27.85
N GLN A 2 26.24 -8.64 -28.64
CA GLN A 2 25.53 -7.35 -28.56
C GLN A 2 24.07 -7.57 -29.03
N ARG A 3 23.13 -7.44 -28.12
CA ARG A 3 21.70 -7.50 -28.48
C ARG A 3 21.34 -6.19 -29.19
N SER A 4 20.62 -6.27 -30.31
CA SER A 4 20.05 -5.07 -30.94
C SER A 4 19.09 -4.36 -29.97
N PRO A 5 18.85 -3.04 -30.06
CA PRO A 5 17.91 -2.30 -29.22
C PRO A 5 16.52 -2.98 -29.14
N ALA A 6 15.98 -3.45 -30.26
CA ALA A 6 14.73 -4.22 -30.30
C ALA A 6 14.84 -5.56 -29.52
N GLY A 7 16.01 -6.18 -29.53
CA GLY A 7 16.28 -7.40 -28.75
C GLY A 7 16.31 -7.14 -27.24
N ILE A 8 16.83 -5.98 -26.81
CA ILE A 8 16.84 -5.57 -25.40
C ILE A 8 15.41 -5.28 -24.93
N ILE A 9 14.61 -4.51 -25.71
CA ILE A 9 13.21 -4.23 -25.39
C ILE A 9 12.42 -5.52 -25.21
N ARG A 10 12.52 -6.46 -26.15
CA ARG A 10 11.83 -7.76 -26.03
C ARG A 10 12.32 -8.54 -24.81
N TRP A 11 13.59 -8.55 -24.51
CA TRP A 11 14.15 -9.26 -23.36
C TRP A 11 13.63 -8.71 -22.02
N LEU A 12 13.48 -7.39 -21.90
CA LEU A 12 13.00 -6.74 -20.69
C LEU A 12 11.47 -6.83 -20.53
N PHE A 13 10.72 -6.52 -21.59
CA PHE A 13 9.29 -6.21 -21.50
C PHE A 13 8.38 -7.31 -22.06
N ASP A 14 8.88 -8.21 -22.96
CA ASP A 14 8.06 -9.26 -23.53
C ASP A 14 7.94 -10.46 -22.58
N PRO A 15 6.70 -10.83 -22.15
CA PRO A 15 6.49 -12.01 -21.32
C PRO A 15 7.01 -13.31 -21.93
N GLN A 16 7.09 -13.45 -23.27
CA GLN A 16 7.64 -14.65 -23.90
C GLN A 16 9.14 -14.83 -23.64
N CYS A 17 9.86 -13.72 -23.39
CA CYS A 17 11.25 -13.71 -22.94
C CYS A 17 11.37 -13.62 -21.41
N GLY A 18 10.26 -13.80 -20.69
CA GLY A 18 10.15 -13.55 -19.26
C GLY A 18 10.82 -14.60 -18.35
N LEU A 19 10.61 -14.42 -17.05
CA LEU A 19 11.24 -15.22 -16.00
C LEU A 19 10.46 -16.51 -15.72
N ARG A 20 10.87 -17.62 -16.34
CA ARG A 20 10.18 -18.92 -16.21
C ARG A 20 10.31 -19.58 -14.83
N ASN A 21 11.29 -19.17 -14.03
CA ASN A 21 11.54 -19.66 -12.66
C ASN A 21 10.89 -18.79 -11.58
N ARG A 22 9.88 -17.97 -11.92
CA ARG A 22 9.19 -17.04 -11.02
C ARG A 22 7.67 -17.19 -11.08
N LEU A 23 7.18 -18.37 -11.43
CA LEU A 23 5.74 -18.62 -11.57
C LEU A 23 5.04 -18.73 -10.21
N LEU A 24 5.64 -19.47 -9.25
CA LEU A 24 5.10 -19.61 -7.89
C LEU A 24 5.14 -18.30 -7.11
N PRO A 25 6.27 -17.56 -7.02
CA PRO A 25 6.28 -16.26 -6.35
C PRO A 25 5.26 -15.29 -6.94
N ARG A 26 5.14 -15.21 -8.28
CA ARG A 26 4.12 -14.42 -8.95
C ARG A 26 2.71 -14.82 -8.53
N TRP A 27 2.43 -16.13 -8.56
CA TRP A 27 1.12 -16.65 -8.22
C TRP A 27 0.74 -16.33 -6.77
N LEU A 28 1.65 -16.54 -5.82
CA LEU A 28 1.47 -16.24 -4.40
C LEU A 28 1.27 -14.74 -4.17
N PHE A 29 2.13 -13.90 -4.77
CA PHE A 29 2.02 -12.45 -4.66
C PHE A 29 0.67 -11.94 -5.16
N LEU A 30 0.21 -12.38 -6.33
CA LEU A 30 -1.08 -11.95 -6.88
C LEU A 30 -2.25 -12.39 -5.99
N ARG A 31 -2.17 -13.55 -5.32
CA ARG A 31 -3.21 -13.98 -4.34
C ARG A 31 -3.17 -13.12 -3.08
N ALA A 32 -1.98 -12.85 -2.54
CA ALA A 32 -1.81 -11.95 -1.41
C ALA A 32 -2.31 -10.53 -1.72
N LEU A 33 -1.95 -9.98 -2.88
CA LEU A 33 -2.43 -8.68 -3.33
C LEU A 33 -3.96 -8.63 -3.47
N ALA A 34 -4.58 -9.72 -3.97
CA ALA A 34 -6.04 -9.83 -4.06
C ALA A 34 -6.71 -9.81 -2.67
N LEU A 35 -6.13 -10.47 -1.67
CA LEU A 35 -6.59 -10.44 -0.27
C LEU A 35 -6.44 -9.04 0.34
N ILE A 36 -5.39 -8.31 -0.02
CA ILE A 36 -5.18 -6.92 0.44
C ILE A 36 -6.25 -6.00 -0.16
N TYR A 37 -6.53 -6.09 -1.46
CA TYR A 37 -7.64 -5.37 -2.09
C TYR A 37 -8.99 -5.74 -1.46
N PHE A 38 -9.20 -7.03 -1.19
CA PHE A 38 -10.41 -7.48 -0.48
C PHE A 38 -10.54 -6.78 0.87
N SER A 39 -9.50 -6.77 1.70
CA SER A 39 -9.51 -6.09 3.00
C SER A 39 -9.76 -4.58 2.87
N ALA A 40 -9.14 -3.93 1.87
CA ALA A 40 -9.32 -2.51 1.62
C ALA A 40 -10.77 -2.17 1.25
N PHE A 41 -11.39 -2.89 0.31
CA PHE A 41 -12.78 -2.68 -0.06
C PHE A 41 -13.76 -3.09 1.04
N TYR A 42 -13.47 -4.20 1.76
CA TYR A 42 -14.27 -4.63 2.90
C TYR A 42 -14.33 -3.53 3.98
N ALA A 43 -13.19 -2.91 4.31
CA ALA A 43 -13.16 -1.81 5.26
C ALA A 43 -13.98 -0.60 4.77
N LEU A 44 -13.94 -0.28 3.47
CA LEU A 44 -14.71 0.81 2.89
C LEU A 44 -16.21 0.58 2.93
N LEU A 45 -16.71 -0.64 2.76
CA LEU A 45 -18.14 -0.94 2.79
C LEU A 45 -18.84 -0.43 4.05
N PHE A 46 -18.15 -0.45 5.20
CA PHE A 46 -18.72 -0.03 6.48
C PHE A 46 -18.54 1.45 6.78
N GLN A 47 -17.65 2.14 6.05
CA GLN A 47 -17.24 3.50 6.40
C GLN A 47 -17.56 4.54 5.31
N ILE A 48 -17.50 4.16 4.03
CA ILE A 48 -17.42 5.10 2.90
C ILE A 48 -18.59 6.09 2.85
N ARG A 49 -19.80 5.70 3.27
CA ARG A 49 -20.96 6.59 3.30
C ARG A 49 -20.80 7.69 4.34
N GLY A 50 -20.30 7.34 5.53
CA GLY A 50 -19.99 8.29 6.60
C GLY A 50 -18.80 9.19 6.27
N LEU A 51 -17.86 8.72 5.46
CA LEU A 51 -16.68 9.49 5.05
C LEU A 51 -17.01 10.44 3.89
N LEU A 52 -17.50 9.91 2.75
CA LEU A 52 -17.62 10.59 1.46
C LEU A 52 -19.02 10.75 0.92
N GLY A 53 -20.02 10.10 1.53
CA GLY A 53 -21.41 10.21 1.09
C GLY A 53 -21.94 11.65 1.17
N PRO A 54 -23.07 11.97 0.53
CA PRO A 54 -23.64 13.33 0.55
C PRO A 54 -23.93 13.88 1.96
N ARG A 55 -24.14 12.98 2.94
CA ARG A 55 -24.30 13.32 4.36
C ARG A 55 -23.11 12.87 5.20
N GLY A 56 -21.99 12.54 4.55
CA GLY A 56 -20.73 12.17 5.18
C GLY A 56 -19.95 13.38 5.70
N ILE A 57 -18.78 13.10 6.29
CA ILE A 57 -17.91 14.14 6.87
C ILE A 57 -17.32 15.02 5.76
N LEU A 58 -16.73 14.42 4.71
CA LEU A 58 -16.13 15.12 3.55
C LEU A 58 -16.84 14.69 2.25
N PRO A 59 -18.01 15.28 1.92
CA PRO A 59 -18.80 14.84 0.79
C PRO A 59 -18.07 14.95 -0.55
N ALA A 60 -18.00 13.86 -1.30
CA ALA A 60 -17.30 13.79 -2.59
C ALA A 60 -17.93 14.71 -3.65
N ASP A 61 -19.25 14.92 -3.63
CA ASP A 61 -19.94 15.82 -4.55
C ASP A 61 -19.51 17.27 -4.37
N GLN A 62 -19.36 17.74 -3.13
CA GLN A 62 -18.90 19.10 -2.81
C GLN A 62 -17.45 19.30 -3.23
N PHE A 63 -16.58 18.33 -2.91
CA PHE A 63 -15.18 18.34 -3.33
C PHE A 63 -15.07 18.42 -4.86
N LEU A 64 -15.75 17.54 -5.58
CA LEU A 64 -15.69 17.50 -7.04
C LEU A 64 -16.30 18.76 -7.68
N ALA A 65 -17.33 19.36 -7.06
CA ALA A 65 -17.87 20.65 -7.52
C ALA A 65 -16.81 21.76 -7.41
N ALA A 66 -16.11 21.85 -6.27
CA ALA A 66 -15.02 22.80 -6.07
C ALA A 66 -13.87 22.58 -7.06
N VAL A 67 -13.44 21.34 -7.27
CA VAL A 67 -12.39 20.97 -8.25
C VAL A 67 -12.83 21.35 -9.67
N ARG A 68 -14.11 21.13 -10.03
CA ARG A 68 -14.64 21.53 -11.35
C ARG A 68 -14.59 23.04 -11.55
N GLN A 69 -14.93 23.79 -10.54
CA GLN A 69 -14.91 25.26 -10.58
C GLN A 69 -13.48 25.80 -10.70
N ALA A 70 -12.54 25.22 -9.93
CA ALA A 70 -11.15 25.69 -9.89
C ALA A 70 -10.33 25.29 -11.12
N LEU A 71 -10.49 24.07 -11.65
CA LEU A 71 -9.58 23.46 -12.63
C LEU A 71 -10.20 23.24 -14.03
N GLY A 72 -11.51 23.46 -14.21
CA GLY A 72 -12.15 23.28 -15.51
C GLY A 72 -11.90 21.90 -16.13
N ALA A 73 -11.27 21.83 -17.32
CA ALA A 73 -10.98 20.58 -18.01
C ALA A 73 -9.88 19.74 -17.33
N SER A 74 -8.93 20.36 -16.66
CA SER A 74 -7.83 19.67 -15.95
C SER A 74 -8.30 18.86 -14.74
N ARG A 75 -9.59 19.01 -14.34
CA ARG A 75 -10.18 18.25 -13.21
C ARG A 75 -10.03 16.73 -13.32
N PHE A 76 -10.10 16.19 -14.54
CA PHE A 76 -10.01 14.73 -14.75
C PHE A 76 -8.61 14.18 -14.50
N GLN A 77 -7.57 15.00 -14.78
CA GLN A 77 -6.19 14.64 -14.44
C GLN A 77 -5.94 14.79 -12.95
N PHE A 78 -6.42 15.89 -12.34
CA PHE A 78 -6.23 16.17 -10.92
C PHE A 78 -6.94 15.15 -10.02
N ALA A 79 -8.18 14.78 -10.35
CA ALA A 79 -8.97 13.78 -9.62
C ALA A 79 -9.46 12.68 -10.59
N PRO A 80 -8.63 11.65 -10.85
CA PRO A 80 -8.98 10.54 -11.74
C PRO A 80 -9.96 9.58 -11.04
N THR A 81 -11.24 9.95 -10.99
CA THR A 81 -12.28 9.22 -10.29
C THR A 81 -13.51 8.95 -11.17
N LEU A 82 -14.16 7.83 -10.98
CA LEU A 82 -15.46 7.51 -11.56
C LEU A 82 -16.61 8.30 -10.90
N TYR A 83 -16.38 8.94 -9.76
CA TYR A 83 -17.41 9.76 -9.07
C TYR A 83 -17.78 11.02 -9.88
N TRP A 84 -17.08 11.36 -10.95
CA TRP A 84 -17.53 12.35 -11.92
C TRP A 84 -18.83 11.98 -12.63
N ILE A 85 -19.20 10.68 -12.69
CA ILE A 85 -20.46 10.21 -13.25
C ILE A 85 -21.60 10.55 -12.28
N THR A 86 -21.45 10.16 -11.02
CA THR A 86 -22.32 10.51 -9.91
C THR A 86 -21.64 10.20 -8.58
N SER A 87 -21.89 11.03 -7.55
CA SER A 87 -21.39 10.82 -6.19
C SER A 87 -22.51 10.38 -5.23
N SER A 88 -23.57 9.75 -5.76
CA SER A 88 -24.66 9.23 -4.94
C SER A 88 -24.19 8.08 -4.04
N ASN A 89 -24.82 7.92 -2.86
CA ASN A 89 -24.53 6.80 -1.96
C ASN A 89 -24.61 5.43 -2.66
N ALA A 90 -25.56 5.25 -3.57
CA ALA A 90 -25.73 4.00 -4.31
C ALA A 90 -24.52 3.71 -5.21
N PHE A 91 -24.03 4.71 -5.94
CA PHE A 91 -22.91 4.56 -6.85
C PHE A 91 -21.57 4.35 -6.09
N ILE A 92 -21.34 5.14 -5.03
CA ILE A 92 -20.16 4.98 -4.16
C ILE A 92 -20.11 3.56 -3.58
N MET A 93 -21.23 3.05 -3.07
CA MET A 93 -21.34 1.68 -2.56
C MET A 93 -21.19 0.62 -3.66
N ALA A 94 -21.75 0.87 -4.86
CA ALA A 94 -21.63 -0.05 -5.99
C ALA A 94 -20.16 -0.25 -6.39
N LEU A 95 -19.35 0.82 -6.45
CA LEU A 95 -17.92 0.71 -6.75
C LEU A 95 -17.16 -0.09 -5.67
N CYS A 96 -17.54 0.03 -4.40
CA CYS A 96 -16.95 -0.80 -3.34
C CYS A 96 -17.30 -2.28 -3.53
N TRP A 97 -18.56 -2.62 -3.85
CA TRP A 97 -18.97 -3.99 -4.13
C TRP A 97 -18.33 -4.57 -5.39
N ILE A 98 -18.22 -3.78 -6.46
CA ILE A 98 -17.54 -4.17 -7.70
C ILE A 98 -16.05 -4.45 -7.43
N GLY A 99 -15.38 -3.57 -6.69
CA GLY A 99 -13.98 -3.75 -6.29
C GLY A 99 -13.79 -4.99 -5.41
N LEU A 100 -14.69 -5.23 -4.46
CA LEU A 100 -14.68 -6.42 -3.62
C LEU A 100 -14.87 -7.70 -4.46
N ALA A 101 -15.86 -7.74 -5.35
CA ALA A 101 -16.09 -8.87 -6.24
C ALA A 101 -14.90 -9.13 -7.18
N ALA A 102 -14.30 -8.07 -7.72
CA ALA A 102 -13.09 -8.17 -8.54
C ALA A 102 -11.90 -8.72 -7.75
N SER A 103 -11.73 -8.32 -6.48
CA SER A 103 -10.67 -8.86 -5.63
C SER A 103 -10.87 -10.35 -5.35
N VAL A 104 -12.10 -10.80 -5.13
CA VAL A 104 -12.45 -12.23 -5.02
C VAL A 104 -12.17 -12.98 -6.32
N ALA A 105 -12.54 -12.41 -7.47
CA ALA A 105 -12.23 -13.01 -8.78
C ALA A 105 -10.71 -13.12 -8.98
N ALA A 106 -9.92 -12.10 -8.61
CA ALA A 106 -8.47 -12.14 -8.64
C ALA A 106 -7.90 -13.21 -7.71
N LEU A 107 -8.45 -13.38 -6.52
CA LEU A 107 -8.04 -14.41 -5.55
C LEU A 107 -8.19 -15.80 -6.12
N PHE A 108 -9.31 -16.08 -6.80
CA PHE A 108 -9.56 -17.35 -7.48
C PHE A 108 -8.92 -17.46 -8.88
N ASN A 109 -8.05 -16.52 -9.26
CA ASN A 109 -7.35 -16.50 -10.55
C ASN A 109 -8.28 -16.39 -11.77
N LEU A 110 -9.45 -15.78 -11.61
CA LEU A 110 -10.40 -15.54 -12.69
C LEU A 110 -10.06 -14.20 -13.36
N TRP A 111 -9.76 -14.22 -14.67
CA TRP A 111 -9.34 -13.05 -15.45
C TRP A 111 -8.39 -12.12 -14.66
N PRO A 112 -7.28 -12.61 -14.10
CA PRO A 112 -6.52 -11.87 -13.10
C PRO A 112 -6.12 -10.47 -13.56
N ARG A 113 -5.81 -10.27 -14.83
CA ARG A 113 -5.47 -8.96 -15.38
C ARG A 113 -6.66 -8.00 -15.36
N LEU A 114 -7.85 -8.46 -15.79
CA LEU A 114 -9.08 -7.65 -15.75
C LEU A 114 -9.51 -7.38 -14.30
N SER A 115 -9.44 -8.38 -13.43
CA SER A 115 -9.80 -8.23 -12.02
C SER A 115 -8.94 -7.20 -11.31
N PHE A 116 -7.62 -7.21 -11.50
CA PHE A 116 -6.74 -6.16 -10.94
C PHE A 116 -6.97 -4.79 -11.59
N PHE A 117 -7.32 -4.73 -12.87
CA PHE A 117 -7.70 -3.47 -13.50
C PHE A 117 -8.96 -2.87 -12.85
N VAL A 118 -9.99 -3.67 -12.62
CA VAL A 118 -11.22 -3.24 -11.95
C VAL A 118 -10.92 -2.84 -10.49
N CYS A 119 -10.12 -3.63 -9.75
CA CYS A 119 -9.68 -3.26 -8.41
C CYS A 119 -8.97 -1.90 -8.40
N PHE A 120 -8.01 -1.70 -9.30
CA PHE A 120 -7.28 -0.44 -9.44
C PHE A 120 -8.23 0.73 -9.73
N LEU A 121 -9.12 0.58 -10.72
CA LEU A 121 -10.04 1.63 -11.15
C LEU A 121 -11.04 2.03 -10.04
N CYS A 122 -11.60 1.05 -9.33
CA CYS A 122 -12.49 1.32 -8.20
C CYS A 122 -11.73 1.98 -7.04
N TYR A 123 -10.50 1.52 -6.76
CA TYR A 123 -9.73 2.02 -5.63
C TYR A 123 -9.18 3.43 -5.87
N ILE A 124 -8.66 3.73 -7.07
CA ILE A 124 -8.23 5.09 -7.41
C ILE A 124 -9.41 6.06 -7.40
N SER A 125 -10.62 5.61 -7.78
CA SER A 125 -11.81 6.44 -7.71
C SER A 125 -12.12 6.87 -6.28
N PHE A 126 -11.92 5.99 -5.31
CA PHE A 126 -12.02 6.33 -3.89
C PHE A 126 -10.88 7.28 -3.49
N VAL A 127 -9.63 6.92 -3.73
CA VAL A 127 -8.44 7.66 -3.28
C VAL A 127 -8.44 9.10 -3.80
N ALA A 128 -8.78 9.31 -5.08
CA ALA A 128 -8.78 10.62 -5.71
C ALA A 128 -9.89 11.57 -5.21
N ALA A 129 -10.91 11.06 -4.50
CA ALA A 129 -12.01 11.86 -3.97
C ALA A 129 -12.07 11.87 -2.44
N ALA A 130 -11.24 11.06 -1.77
CA ALA A 130 -11.32 10.85 -0.33
C ALA A 130 -10.63 11.92 0.51
N GLN A 131 -9.99 12.90 -0.12
CA GLN A 131 -9.34 14.04 0.55
C GLN A 131 -8.47 13.54 1.72
N ASP A 132 -8.64 14.06 2.92
CA ASP A 132 -7.85 13.69 4.10
C ASP A 132 -7.97 12.19 4.46
N PHE A 133 -9.05 11.50 4.04
CA PHE A 133 -9.23 10.08 4.30
C PHE A 133 -8.37 9.14 3.43
N SER A 134 -7.59 9.66 2.48
CA SER A 134 -6.68 8.90 1.61
C SER A 134 -5.26 9.48 1.54
N GLY A 135 -4.89 10.32 2.50
CA GLY A 135 -3.54 10.90 2.59
C GLY A 135 -2.43 9.90 2.91
N TYR A 136 -2.72 8.60 3.01
CA TYR A 136 -1.77 7.59 3.48
C TYR A 136 -0.88 7.03 2.38
N GLN A 137 0.36 6.71 2.76
CA GLN A 137 1.29 6.03 1.87
C GLN A 137 0.82 4.62 1.49
N SER A 138 0.11 3.92 2.38
CA SER A 138 -0.46 2.59 2.11
C SER A 138 -1.40 2.57 0.89
N ASP A 139 -2.19 3.63 0.70
CA ASP A 139 -3.10 3.73 -0.44
C ASP A 139 -2.33 3.87 -1.77
N GLY A 140 -1.29 4.71 -1.78
CA GLY A 140 -0.38 4.83 -2.91
C GLY A 140 0.38 3.54 -3.21
N MET A 141 0.89 2.85 -2.18
CA MET A 141 1.54 1.54 -2.33
C MET A 141 0.61 0.50 -2.97
N LEU A 142 -0.65 0.43 -2.53
CA LEU A 142 -1.63 -0.51 -3.08
C LEU A 142 -1.96 -0.19 -4.54
N LEU A 143 -2.08 1.10 -4.90
CA LEU A 143 -2.29 1.53 -6.28
C LEU A 143 -1.08 1.23 -7.17
N ALA A 144 0.14 1.49 -6.71
CA ALA A 144 1.37 1.18 -7.44
C ALA A 144 1.51 -0.33 -7.69
N ALA A 145 1.42 -1.15 -6.63
CA ALA A 145 1.47 -2.61 -6.75
C ALA A 145 0.35 -3.16 -7.64
N GLY A 146 -0.88 -2.63 -7.50
CA GLY A 146 -2.04 -3.01 -8.31
C GLY A 146 -1.87 -2.66 -9.78
N PHE A 147 -1.33 -1.49 -10.09
CA PHE A 147 -1.03 -1.10 -11.47
C PHE A 147 0.07 -1.98 -12.09
N LEU A 148 1.15 -2.24 -11.37
CA LEU A 148 2.21 -3.14 -11.81
C LEU A 148 1.72 -4.59 -11.97
N ALA A 149 0.74 -5.02 -11.17
CA ALA A 149 0.12 -6.33 -11.28
C ALA A 149 -0.60 -6.54 -12.63
N LEU A 150 -1.02 -5.49 -13.33
CA LEU A 150 -1.60 -5.59 -14.69
C LEU A 150 -0.60 -6.16 -15.70
N PHE A 151 0.67 -5.79 -15.54
CA PHE A 151 1.78 -6.25 -16.40
C PHE A 151 2.36 -7.58 -15.92
N LEU A 152 2.25 -7.87 -14.63
CA LEU A 152 2.71 -9.12 -14.03
C LEU A 152 1.74 -10.28 -14.25
N SER A 153 0.43 -10.00 -14.27
CA SER A 153 -0.64 -11.00 -14.34
C SER A 153 -0.66 -11.72 -15.68
N PRO A 154 -0.85 -13.04 -15.68
CA PRO A 154 -1.02 -13.80 -16.91
C PRO A 154 -2.39 -13.49 -17.58
N PRO A 155 -2.50 -13.54 -18.92
CA PRO A 155 -3.76 -13.38 -19.63
C PRO A 155 -4.60 -14.67 -19.57
N GLY A 156 -5.90 -14.56 -19.81
CA GLY A 156 -6.84 -15.68 -19.91
C GLY A 156 -7.84 -15.73 -18.76
N LEU A 157 -8.87 -16.56 -18.91
CA LEU A 157 -9.94 -16.72 -17.93
C LEU A 157 -9.42 -17.35 -16.62
N HIS A 158 -8.75 -18.48 -16.73
CA HIS A 158 -8.17 -19.21 -15.60
C HIS A 158 -6.78 -19.72 -15.97
N PRO A 159 -5.76 -18.82 -15.98
CA PRO A 159 -4.45 -19.13 -16.56
C PRO A 159 -3.55 -20.04 -15.70
N SER A 160 -4.09 -20.71 -14.67
CA SER A 160 -3.31 -21.54 -13.74
C SER A 160 -2.09 -20.74 -13.21
N PHE A 161 -0.88 -21.29 -13.30
CA PHE A 161 0.36 -20.56 -12.98
C PHE A 161 0.81 -19.62 -14.09
N GLY A 162 0.16 -19.58 -15.25
CA GLY A 162 0.51 -18.72 -16.38
C GLY A 162 1.85 -19.05 -17.02
N ALA A 163 2.22 -20.33 -17.11
CA ALA A 163 3.51 -20.78 -17.67
C ALA A 163 3.70 -20.35 -19.14
N ALA A 164 2.61 -20.26 -19.91
CA ALA A 164 2.64 -19.78 -21.30
C ALA A 164 2.95 -18.27 -21.42
N SER A 165 2.79 -17.50 -20.35
CA SER A 165 3.07 -16.07 -20.27
C SER A 165 3.78 -15.77 -18.94
N PRO A 166 5.08 -16.11 -18.81
CA PRO A 166 5.85 -15.84 -17.62
C PRO A 166 5.96 -14.33 -17.37
N PRO A 167 6.25 -13.87 -16.13
CA PRO A 167 6.36 -12.45 -15.82
C PRO A 167 7.50 -11.81 -16.62
N SER A 168 7.27 -10.63 -17.20
CA SER A 168 8.34 -9.88 -17.85
C SER A 168 9.40 -9.46 -16.81
N ARG A 169 10.65 -9.30 -17.24
CA ARG A 169 11.74 -8.87 -16.33
C ARG A 169 11.46 -7.50 -15.74
N ALA A 170 10.96 -6.57 -16.55
CA ALA A 170 10.67 -5.21 -16.11
C ALA A 170 9.54 -5.17 -15.07
N SER A 171 8.39 -5.83 -15.31
CA SER A 171 7.28 -5.82 -14.33
C SER A 171 7.66 -6.50 -13.02
N TYR A 172 8.42 -7.58 -13.07
CA TYR A 172 8.91 -8.27 -11.88
C TYR A 172 9.92 -7.42 -11.10
N PHE A 173 10.86 -6.81 -11.81
CA PHE A 173 11.87 -5.94 -11.22
C PHE A 173 11.24 -4.71 -10.56
N LEU A 174 10.26 -4.05 -11.19
CA LEU A 174 9.62 -2.86 -10.63
C LEU A 174 8.88 -3.14 -9.32
N LEU A 175 8.28 -4.32 -9.16
CA LEU A 175 7.69 -4.71 -7.87
C LEU A 175 8.76 -5.00 -6.80
N GLN A 176 9.90 -5.59 -7.18
CA GLN A 176 11.04 -5.73 -6.28
C GLN A 176 11.67 -4.37 -5.96
N TRP A 177 11.69 -3.45 -6.93
CA TRP A 177 12.12 -2.08 -6.77
C TRP A 177 11.21 -1.29 -5.84
N GLU A 178 9.90 -1.48 -5.93
CA GLU A 178 8.93 -0.92 -4.99
C GLU A 178 9.20 -1.41 -3.56
N TRP A 179 9.38 -2.72 -3.36
CA TRP A 179 9.76 -3.29 -2.07
C TRP A 179 11.05 -2.68 -1.52
N PHE A 180 12.09 -2.56 -2.35
CA PHE A 180 13.35 -1.93 -1.98
C PHE A 180 13.16 -0.50 -1.53
N ARG A 181 12.41 0.29 -2.30
CA ARG A 181 12.20 1.72 -2.04
C ARG A 181 11.40 1.95 -0.77
N ILE A 182 10.39 1.15 -0.48
CA ILE A 182 9.61 1.26 0.76
C ILE A 182 10.53 1.21 1.98
N TYR A 183 11.45 0.28 2.04
CA TYR A 183 12.41 0.20 3.14
C TYR A 183 13.48 1.29 3.07
N PHE A 184 14.16 1.38 1.94
CA PHE A 184 15.31 2.26 1.82
C PHE A 184 14.95 3.74 1.97
N GLU A 185 13.88 4.20 1.34
CA GLU A 185 13.39 5.58 1.48
C GLU A 185 12.90 5.85 2.90
N SER A 186 12.29 4.88 3.59
CA SER A 186 11.89 5.01 4.99
C SER A 186 13.09 5.14 5.94
N GLY A 187 14.16 4.37 5.69
CA GLY A 187 15.41 4.51 6.43
C GLY A 187 16.10 5.85 6.14
N LEU A 188 16.14 6.23 4.86
CA LEU A 188 16.77 7.47 4.42
C LEU A 188 16.09 8.70 5.02
N VAL A 189 14.76 8.76 5.04
CA VAL A 189 14.02 9.90 5.59
C VAL A 189 14.24 10.03 7.11
N LYS A 190 14.39 8.93 7.85
CA LYS A 190 14.72 8.95 9.29
C LYS A 190 16.07 9.62 9.55
N LEU A 191 17.06 9.38 8.68
CA LEU A 191 18.35 10.05 8.77
C LEU A 191 18.29 11.52 8.34
N LEU A 192 17.54 11.83 7.28
CA LEU A 192 17.44 13.18 6.71
C LEU A 192 16.54 14.12 7.53
N SER A 193 15.56 13.58 8.27
CA SER A 193 14.66 14.38 9.10
C SER A 193 15.36 15.14 10.22
N GLY A 194 16.50 14.60 10.68
CA GLY A 194 17.22 15.17 11.82
C GLY A 194 16.58 14.88 13.17
N ASP A 195 15.57 14.01 13.23
CA ASP A 195 14.88 13.63 14.46
C ASP A 195 15.87 13.07 15.49
N PRO A 196 15.97 13.64 16.71
CA PRO A 196 16.84 13.17 17.76
C PRO A 196 16.52 11.74 18.22
N GLU A 197 15.25 11.30 18.16
CA GLU A 197 14.85 9.97 18.59
C GLU A 197 15.52 8.87 17.74
N TRP A 198 15.65 9.08 16.42
CA TRP A 198 16.38 8.16 15.55
C TRP A 198 17.89 8.26 15.73
N ARG A 199 18.42 9.47 15.94
CA ARG A 199 19.87 9.69 16.13
C ARG A 199 20.40 9.07 17.43
N HIS A 200 19.60 9.13 18.49
CA HIS A 200 19.96 8.57 19.80
C HIS A 200 19.46 7.14 20.01
N LEU A 201 18.78 6.55 19.01
CA LEU A 201 18.17 5.22 19.06
C LEU A 201 17.08 5.06 20.14
N THR A 202 16.41 6.14 20.50
CA THR A 202 15.33 6.19 21.50
C THR A 202 13.94 6.09 20.87
N ALA A 203 13.84 6.02 19.53
CA ALA A 203 12.58 6.02 18.80
C ALA A 203 11.59 4.94 19.27
N MET A 204 12.08 3.75 19.69
CA MET A 204 11.24 2.65 20.14
C MET A 204 10.73 2.84 21.57
N ASP A 205 11.30 3.73 22.37
CA ASP A 205 10.78 4.08 23.71
C ASP A 205 9.40 4.74 23.63
N GLN A 206 9.03 5.31 22.48
CA GLN A 206 7.77 5.99 22.25
C GLN A 206 6.86 5.30 21.23
N TYR A 207 7.41 4.40 20.39
CA TYR A 207 6.77 3.86 19.20
C TYR A 207 5.48 3.10 19.47
N TYR A 208 5.49 2.16 20.42
CA TYR A 208 4.38 1.20 20.60
C TYR A 208 3.14 1.86 21.21
N GLN A 209 3.33 2.88 22.03
CA GLN A 209 2.26 3.67 22.65
C GLN A 209 1.67 4.68 21.68
N ASN A 210 2.53 5.38 20.93
CA ASN A 210 2.18 6.60 20.21
C ASN A 210 1.74 6.38 18.76
N GLY A 211 1.78 5.15 18.24
CA GLY A 211 1.26 4.82 16.91
C GLY A 211 -0.26 5.04 16.82
N PRO A 212 -0.84 5.17 15.60
CA PRO A 212 -2.28 5.48 15.41
C PRO A 212 -3.21 4.54 16.18
N LEU A 213 -2.99 3.23 16.08
CA LEU A 213 -3.76 2.21 16.80
C LEU A 213 -2.80 1.18 17.42
N PRO A 214 -2.44 1.32 18.68
CA PRO A 214 -1.61 0.37 19.42
C PRO A 214 -2.24 -1.02 19.49
N THR A 215 -1.42 -2.02 19.81
CA THR A 215 -1.87 -3.39 20.08
C THR A 215 -1.58 -3.78 21.53
N TRP A 216 -2.30 -4.77 22.05
CA TRP A 216 -2.00 -5.31 23.38
C TRP A 216 -0.59 -5.96 23.43
N ILE A 217 -0.10 -6.51 22.33
CA ILE A 217 1.27 -7.03 22.23
C ILE A 217 2.27 -5.87 22.32
N GLY A 218 1.99 -4.76 21.61
CA GLY A 218 2.79 -3.54 21.68
C GLY A 218 2.87 -2.98 23.11
N TRP A 219 1.80 -3.07 23.87
CA TRP A 219 1.80 -2.70 25.30
C TRP A 219 2.85 -3.49 26.09
N TYR A 220 2.93 -4.81 25.93
CA TYR A 220 3.96 -5.63 26.59
C TYR A 220 5.36 -5.32 26.09
N VAL A 221 5.53 -5.13 24.78
CA VAL A 221 6.83 -4.81 24.18
C VAL A 221 7.35 -3.45 24.65
N GLN A 222 6.46 -2.46 24.87
CA GLN A 222 6.82 -1.16 25.44
C GLN A 222 7.47 -1.27 26.83
N HIS A 223 7.14 -2.30 27.60
CA HIS A 223 7.68 -2.53 28.94
C HIS A 223 8.97 -3.36 28.98
N LEU A 224 9.51 -3.74 27.82
CA LEU A 224 10.81 -4.39 27.75
C LEU A 224 11.93 -3.42 28.11
N PRO A 225 13.08 -3.91 28.62
CA PRO A 225 14.17 -3.04 29.04
C PRO A 225 14.68 -2.10 27.93
N HIS A 226 15.16 -0.93 28.31
CA HIS A 226 15.64 0.10 27.36
C HIS A 226 16.67 -0.41 26.34
N TRP A 227 17.59 -1.32 26.74
CA TRP A 227 18.55 -1.91 25.80
C TRP A 227 17.87 -2.66 24.63
N PHE A 228 16.68 -3.25 24.87
CA PHE A 228 15.89 -3.88 23.81
C PHE A 228 15.32 -2.85 22.84
N GLN A 229 14.83 -1.72 23.36
CA GLN A 229 14.31 -0.61 22.54
C GLN A 229 15.41 -0.03 21.66
N VAL A 230 16.58 0.25 22.25
CA VAL A 230 17.77 0.73 21.52
C VAL A 230 18.19 -0.28 20.43
N GLY A 231 18.25 -1.58 20.80
CA GLY A 231 18.59 -2.64 19.83
C GLY A 231 17.59 -2.72 18.68
N THR A 232 16.29 -2.55 18.97
CA THR A 232 15.22 -2.58 17.96
C THR A 232 15.28 -1.35 17.05
N ALA A 233 15.57 -0.16 17.59
CA ALA A 233 15.76 1.05 16.78
C ALA A 233 16.97 0.91 15.83
N GLY A 234 18.11 0.42 16.34
CA GLY A 234 19.29 0.14 15.54
C GLY A 234 19.04 -0.92 14.47
N ALA A 235 18.34 -2.02 14.82
CA ALA A 235 17.98 -3.06 13.88
C ALA A 235 17.06 -2.53 12.76
N THR A 236 16.11 -1.64 13.07
CA THR A 236 15.26 -0.97 12.07
C THR A 236 16.11 -0.24 11.03
N LEU A 237 17.04 0.59 11.47
CA LEU A 237 17.92 1.35 10.57
C LEU A 237 18.81 0.41 9.72
N VAL A 238 19.36 -0.65 10.31
CA VAL A 238 20.15 -1.66 9.57
C VAL A 238 19.29 -2.38 8.54
N MET A 239 18.06 -2.75 8.88
CA MET A 239 17.13 -3.41 7.96
C MET A 239 16.83 -2.51 6.76
N GLU A 240 16.46 -1.26 7.03
CA GLU A 240 16.01 -0.31 6.03
C GLU A 240 17.15 0.23 5.15
N LEU A 241 18.35 0.43 5.70
CA LEU A 241 19.45 1.08 4.99
C LEU A 241 20.51 0.12 4.44
N ALA A 242 20.66 -1.08 5.01
CA ALA A 242 21.72 -2.01 4.62
C ALA A 242 21.16 -3.35 4.12
N LEU A 243 20.32 -4.04 4.90
CA LEU A 243 19.89 -5.41 4.56
C LEU A 243 19.03 -5.45 3.29
N VAL A 244 18.26 -4.41 3.00
CA VAL A 244 17.44 -4.33 1.80
C VAL A 244 18.26 -4.45 0.49
N PHE A 245 19.55 -4.06 0.49
CA PHE A 245 20.44 -4.22 -0.67
C PHE A 245 20.76 -5.68 -1.00
N LEU A 246 20.55 -6.61 -0.07
CA LEU A 246 20.68 -8.04 -0.31
C LEU A 246 19.73 -8.54 -1.43
N LEU A 247 18.69 -7.78 -1.75
CA LEU A 247 17.81 -8.03 -2.90
C LEU A 247 18.59 -8.15 -4.22
N PHE A 248 19.62 -7.32 -4.42
CA PHE A 248 20.40 -7.25 -5.66
C PHE A 248 21.51 -8.30 -5.73
N LEU A 249 21.72 -9.06 -4.67
CA LEU A 249 22.77 -10.07 -4.57
C LEU A 249 22.32 -11.44 -5.11
N PRO A 250 23.26 -12.40 -5.27
CA PRO A 250 22.95 -13.72 -5.79
C PRO A 250 21.82 -14.43 -5.01
N ARG A 251 21.17 -15.37 -5.67
CA ARG A 251 19.99 -16.10 -5.22
C ARG A 251 20.01 -16.51 -3.73
N ARG A 252 21.12 -17.08 -3.26
CA ARG A 252 21.24 -17.58 -1.87
C ARG A 252 21.07 -16.43 -0.86
N VAL A 253 21.77 -15.34 -1.10
CA VAL A 253 21.74 -14.15 -0.22
C VAL A 253 20.36 -13.50 -0.23
N ARG A 254 19.71 -13.40 -1.38
CA ARG A 254 18.35 -12.88 -1.49
C ARG A 254 17.32 -13.72 -0.73
N ILE A 255 17.46 -15.04 -0.71
CA ILE A 255 16.61 -15.92 0.11
C ILE A 255 16.89 -15.71 1.61
N ILE A 256 18.16 -15.52 2.01
CA ILE A 256 18.50 -15.18 3.39
C ILE A 256 17.86 -13.85 3.79
N CYS A 257 17.91 -12.83 2.92
CA CYS A 257 17.24 -11.55 3.14
C CYS A 257 15.73 -11.75 3.44
N PHE A 258 15.03 -12.58 2.67
CA PHE A 258 13.63 -12.90 2.92
C PHE A 258 13.42 -13.47 4.32
N PHE A 259 14.26 -14.39 4.79
CA PHE A 259 14.14 -15.01 6.12
C PHE A 259 14.52 -14.09 7.27
N ILE A 260 15.25 -13.02 7.02
CA ILE A 260 15.55 -12.00 8.03
C ILE A 260 14.40 -10.98 8.09
N VAL A 261 13.99 -10.45 6.92
CA VAL A 261 13.01 -9.37 6.85
C VAL A 261 11.60 -9.84 7.18
N THR A 262 11.21 -11.06 6.78
CA THR A 262 9.86 -11.59 7.02
C THR A 262 9.48 -11.68 8.51
N PRO A 263 10.29 -12.29 9.42
CA PRO A 263 9.97 -12.30 10.84
C PRO A 263 9.93 -10.90 11.45
N TRP A 264 10.80 -9.99 10.98
CA TRP A 264 10.78 -8.60 11.40
C TRP A 264 9.45 -7.94 11.07
N GLU A 265 9.00 -8.06 9.83
CA GLU A 265 7.74 -7.50 9.36
C GLU A 265 6.53 -8.08 10.11
N ILE A 266 6.56 -9.39 10.42
CA ILE A 266 5.56 -10.04 11.27
C ILE A 266 5.57 -9.42 12.69
N GLY A 267 6.76 -9.13 13.23
CA GLY A 267 6.90 -8.44 14.51
C GLY A 267 6.22 -7.06 14.49
N VAL A 268 6.40 -6.29 13.43
CA VAL A 268 5.72 -4.99 13.25
C VAL A 268 4.20 -5.16 13.16
N ILE A 269 3.71 -6.15 12.39
CA ILE A 269 2.27 -6.47 12.28
C ILE A 269 1.65 -6.79 13.65
N LEU A 270 2.37 -7.52 14.49
CA LEU A 270 1.87 -7.92 15.81
C LEU A 270 1.88 -6.77 16.82
N THR A 271 2.83 -5.84 16.70
CA THR A 271 3.03 -4.76 17.69
C THR A 271 2.32 -3.46 17.33
N ALA A 272 1.84 -3.32 16.09
CA ALA A 272 1.17 -2.10 15.63
C ALA A 272 0.14 -2.39 14.52
N ASN A 273 -0.96 -1.65 14.52
CA ASN A 273 -2.02 -1.75 13.51
C ASN A 273 -1.78 -0.72 12.39
N TYR A 274 -0.88 -1.03 11.44
CA TYR A 274 -0.67 -0.16 10.26
C TYR A 274 -1.51 -0.59 9.06
N THR A 275 -2.78 -0.92 9.30
CA THR A 275 -3.75 -1.31 8.28
C THR A 275 -3.24 -2.49 7.43
N PHE A 276 -3.41 -2.45 6.11
CA PHE A 276 -2.85 -3.45 5.19
C PHE A 276 -1.41 -3.14 4.72
N LEU A 277 -0.77 -2.05 5.19
CA LEU A 277 0.56 -1.62 4.74
C LEU A 277 1.59 -2.75 4.88
N ASN A 278 1.78 -3.24 6.08
CA ASN A 278 2.79 -4.26 6.38
C ASN A 278 2.49 -5.61 5.69
N TYR A 279 1.21 -5.94 5.49
CA TYR A 279 0.80 -7.11 4.71
C TYR A 279 1.16 -6.97 3.23
N LEU A 280 1.09 -5.75 2.67
CA LEU A 280 1.52 -5.48 1.30
C LEU A 280 3.05 -5.60 1.17
N VAL A 281 3.80 -5.04 2.12
CA VAL A 281 5.26 -5.17 2.18
C VAL A 281 5.68 -6.63 2.29
N LEU A 282 5.02 -7.40 3.17
CA LEU A 282 5.24 -8.83 3.33
C LEU A 282 4.95 -9.59 2.02
N SER A 283 3.86 -9.24 1.31
CA SER A 283 3.51 -9.85 0.04
C SER A 283 4.52 -9.57 -1.08
N LEU A 284 5.02 -8.35 -1.15
CA LEU A 284 6.10 -7.97 -2.08
C LEU A 284 7.39 -8.75 -1.78
N GLY A 285 7.67 -9.02 -0.51
CA GLY A 285 8.79 -9.86 -0.07
C GLY A 285 8.78 -11.27 -0.67
N ILE A 286 7.61 -11.85 -0.98
CA ILE A 286 7.50 -13.16 -1.65
C ILE A 286 8.26 -13.18 -2.98
N LEU A 287 8.37 -12.03 -3.66
CA LEU A 287 9.07 -11.91 -4.93
C LEU A 287 10.60 -12.05 -4.82
N LEU A 288 11.16 -12.08 -3.61
CA LEU A 288 12.57 -12.42 -3.38
C LEU A 288 12.83 -13.92 -3.61
N LEU A 289 11.80 -14.76 -3.46
CA LEU A 289 11.88 -16.22 -3.63
C LEU A 289 11.81 -16.63 -5.11
N ASP A 290 12.10 -17.89 -5.39
CA ASP A 290 11.99 -18.50 -6.72
C ASP A 290 11.30 -19.87 -6.69
N ASP A 291 10.92 -20.37 -7.87
CA ASP A 291 10.24 -21.65 -7.99
C ASP A 291 11.08 -22.82 -7.44
N ARG A 292 12.42 -22.79 -7.62
CA ARG A 292 13.31 -23.84 -7.13
C ARG A 292 13.26 -23.95 -5.60
N PHE A 293 13.07 -22.82 -4.90
CA PHE A 293 12.92 -22.81 -3.45
C PHE A 293 11.51 -23.25 -3.04
N LEU A 294 10.47 -22.64 -3.63
CA LEU A 294 9.08 -22.84 -3.24
C LEU A 294 8.53 -24.23 -3.58
N ARG A 295 8.99 -24.87 -4.67
CA ARG A 295 8.57 -26.23 -5.06
C ARG A 295 8.75 -27.27 -3.96
N ARG A 296 9.66 -27.05 -3.00
CA ARG A 296 9.87 -27.95 -1.87
C ARG A 296 8.65 -28.03 -0.94
N PHE A 297 7.88 -26.97 -0.88
CA PHE A 297 6.70 -26.81 -0.01
C PHE A 297 5.37 -27.05 -0.74
N VAL A 298 5.42 -27.19 -2.08
CA VAL A 298 4.22 -27.38 -2.91
C VAL A 298 4.09 -28.85 -3.27
N PRO A 299 2.93 -29.50 -3.00
CA PRO A 299 2.66 -30.87 -3.40
C PRO A 299 2.87 -31.08 -4.91
N ALA A 300 3.38 -32.23 -5.33
CA ALA A 300 3.74 -32.52 -6.72
C ALA A 300 2.61 -32.22 -7.72
N ARG A 301 1.36 -32.51 -7.33
CA ARG A 301 0.14 -32.27 -8.15
C ARG A 301 -0.10 -30.79 -8.45
N LEU A 302 0.38 -29.89 -7.60
CA LEU A 302 0.17 -28.43 -7.69
C LEU A 302 1.43 -27.68 -8.13
N ARG A 303 2.46 -28.38 -8.61
CA ARG A 303 3.68 -27.72 -9.09
C ARG A 303 3.48 -27.18 -10.49
N PRO A 304 4.00 -25.99 -10.81
CA PRO A 304 4.08 -25.53 -12.18
C PRO A 304 4.95 -26.47 -13.02
N PRO A 305 4.72 -26.55 -14.34
CA PRO A 305 5.59 -27.34 -15.24
C PRO A 305 7.06 -26.94 -15.08
N GLU A 306 7.95 -27.90 -15.24
CA GLU A 306 9.38 -27.60 -15.20
C GLU A 306 9.76 -26.66 -16.36
N PRO A 307 10.59 -25.65 -16.10
CA PRO A 307 11.12 -24.85 -17.19
C PRO A 307 11.93 -25.77 -18.10
N ALA A 308 11.65 -25.74 -19.40
CA ALA A 308 12.51 -26.40 -20.36
C ALA A 308 13.97 -25.94 -20.14
N PRO A 309 14.97 -26.84 -20.20
CA PRO A 309 16.37 -26.45 -20.06
C PRO A 309 16.66 -25.30 -21.01
N GLU A 310 17.32 -24.26 -20.50
CA GLU A 310 17.80 -23.17 -21.37
C GLU A 310 18.67 -23.81 -22.45
N PRO A 311 18.49 -23.46 -23.73
CA PRO A 311 19.39 -23.94 -24.77
C PRO A 311 20.82 -23.63 -24.33
N GLN A 312 21.61 -24.65 -24.09
CA GLN A 312 23.03 -24.45 -23.85
C GLN A 312 23.60 -23.67 -25.05
N PRO A 313 24.46 -22.68 -24.85
CA PRO A 313 25.18 -22.06 -25.94
C PRO A 313 25.79 -23.23 -26.71
N SER A 314 25.42 -23.43 -27.96
CA SER A 314 26.09 -24.37 -28.82
C SER A 314 27.58 -24.07 -28.70
N GLU A 315 28.35 -25.03 -28.17
CA GLU A 315 29.81 -24.97 -28.28
C GLU A 315 30.14 -24.69 -29.76
N PRO A 316 31.07 -23.79 -30.04
CA PRO A 316 31.50 -23.56 -31.41
C PRO A 316 31.94 -24.92 -31.95
N GLU A 317 31.23 -25.42 -32.97
CA GLU A 317 31.72 -26.59 -33.73
C GLU A 317 33.15 -26.26 -34.14
N VAL A 318 34.11 -26.90 -33.48
CA VAL A 318 35.49 -26.93 -33.94
C VAL A 318 35.45 -27.70 -35.26
N PRO A 319 35.85 -27.10 -36.38
CA PRO A 319 35.94 -27.85 -37.62
C PRO A 319 36.89 -29.02 -37.40
N SER A 320 36.37 -30.24 -37.41
CA SER A 320 37.21 -31.43 -37.42
C SER A 320 38.00 -31.40 -38.71
N LEU A 321 39.31 -31.14 -38.58
CA LEU A 321 40.26 -31.39 -39.66
C LEU A 321 40.28 -32.88 -39.88
N SER A 322 39.51 -33.36 -40.85
CA SER A 322 39.62 -34.71 -41.38
C SER A 322 40.97 -34.83 -42.13
N ILE A 323 41.90 -35.51 -41.50
CA ILE A 323 43.17 -35.94 -42.12
C ILE A 323 42.78 -36.91 -43.24
N LEU A 324 43.08 -36.51 -44.48
CA LEU A 324 42.98 -37.31 -45.67
C LEU A 324 43.83 -38.60 -45.56
N SER A 325 43.19 -39.76 -45.65
CA SER A 325 43.86 -41.02 -45.99
C SER A 325 43.38 -41.46 -47.39
N PRO A 326 44.26 -41.94 -48.25
CA PRO A 326 43.95 -42.17 -49.65
C PRO A 326 43.36 -43.55 -49.97
N SER A 327 42.49 -43.52 -50.98
CA SER A 327 42.09 -44.57 -51.94
C SER A 327 41.49 -45.88 -51.47
N GLU A 328 40.25 -46.12 -51.91
CA GLU A 328 39.94 -47.31 -52.71
C GLU A 328 38.68 -47.07 -53.55
N THR A 329 38.78 -47.43 -54.82
CA THR A 329 37.78 -47.31 -55.90
C THR A 329 36.69 -48.36 -55.80
N ALA A 330 35.39 -47.93 -55.94
CA ALA A 330 34.28 -48.77 -56.40
C ALA A 330 33.05 -47.92 -56.74
N PRO A 331 32.06 -48.36 -57.54
CA PRO A 331 31.54 -47.60 -58.66
C PRO A 331 30.22 -46.84 -58.36
N GLU A 332 29.99 -45.85 -59.22
CA GLU A 332 28.87 -44.93 -59.24
C GLU A 332 27.50 -45.60 -59.36
N THR A 333 26.58 -45.25 -58.48
CA THR A 333 25.13 -45.32 -58.70
C THR A 333 24.51 -43.93 -58.56
N PRO A 334 23.56 -43.51 -59.40
CA PRO A 334 23.09 -42.12 -59.44
C PRO A 334 22.26 -41.82 -58.21
N ALA A 335 22.65 -40.81 -57.47
CA ALA A 335 21.91 -40.30 -56.31
C ALA A 335 20.84 -39.28 -56.75
N ASP A 336 19.65 -39.59 -56.40
CA ASP A 336 18.45 -38.74 -56.46
C ASP A 336 18.65 -37.54 -55.56
N GLY A 337 18.51 -36.34 -56.11
CA GLY A 337 18.73 -35.07 -55.40
C GLY A 337 17.59 -34.67 -54.50
N SER A 338 17.63 -35.05 -53.25
CA SER A 338 16.81 -34.38 -52.23
C SER A 338 17.71 -33.50 -51.32
N SER A 339 17.84 -32.24 -51.68
CA SER A 339 18.41 -31.24 -50.82
C SER A 339 17.53 -31.06 -49.58
N SER A 340 17.93 -31.68 -48.47
CA SER A 340 17.35 -31.37 -47.14
C SER A 340 17.73 -29.94 -46.76
N GLY A 341 16.96 -28.99 -47.24
CA GLY A 341 17.03 -27.60 -46.77
C GLY A 341 16.73 -27.58 -45.26
N VAL A 342 17.73 -27.27 -44.46
CA VAL A 342 17.57 -26.93 -43.06
C VAL A 342 16.64 -25.73 -43.00
N ILE A 343 15.34 -25.96 -42.76
CA ILE A 343 14.35 -24.90 -42.54
C ILE A 343 14.73 -24.24 -41.25
N LYS A 344 15.46 -23.14 -41.32
CA LYS A 344 15.64 -22.21 -40.16
C LYS A 344 14.26 -21.82 -39.69
N PRO A 345 13.89 -22.08 -38.42
CA PRO A 345 12.58 -21.71 -37.91
C PRO A 345 12.37 -20.21 -38.14
N ALA A 346 11.38 -19.84 -38.94
CA ALA A 346 11.03 -18.47 -39.21
C ALA A 346 10.72 -17.77 -37.86
N LYS A 347 11.41 -16.68 -37.57
CA LYS A 347 11.13 -15.88 -36.36
C LYS A 347 9.65 -15.49 -36.40
N PRO A 348 8.84 -15.81 -35.39
CA PRO A 348 7.41 -15.51 -35.43
C PRO A 348 7.25 -13.99 -35.61
N LYS A 349 6.56 -13.59 -36.67
CA LYS A 349 6.19 -12.18 -36.91
C LYS A 349 5.30 -11.72 -35.76
N LEU A 350 5.64 -10.61 -35.11
CA LEU A 350 4.79 -10.02 -34.08
C LEU A 350 3.46 -9.60 -34.73
N THR A 351 2.33 -10.08 -34.20
CA THR A 351 1.03 -9.54 -34.60
C THR A 351 0.94 -8.08 -34.17
N HIS A 352 0.23 -7.23 -34.93
CA HIS A 352 0.10 -5.79 -34.62
C HIS A 352 -0.38 -5.54 -33.17
N LEU A 353 -1.33 -6.33 -32.69
CA LEU A 353 -1.85 -6.24 -31.33
C LEU A 353 -0.77 -6.56 -30.27
N ARG A 354 0.08 -7.55 -30.52
CA ARG A 354 1.18 -7.90 -29.63
C ARG A 354 2.26 -6.82 -29.64
N ALA A 355 2.58 -6.25 -30.80
CA ALA A 355 3.51 -5.14 -30.91
C ALA A 355 3.02 -3.90 -30.16
N ALA A 356 1.74 -3.55 -30.29
CA ALA A 356 1.12 -2.45 -29.55
C ALA A 356 1.16 -2.67 -28.02
N ARG A 357 0.82 -3.86 -27.55
CA ARG A 357 0.91 -4.21 -26.11
C ARG A 357 2.34 -4.12 -25.59
N LEU A 358 3.32 -4.57 -26.35
CA LEU A 358 4.73 -4.46 -25.99
C LEU A 358 5.18 -3.01 -25.93
N ALA A 359 4.78 -2.18 -26.90
CA ALA A 359 5.10 -0.75 -26.93
C ALA A 359 4.51 -0.01 -25.71
N ILE A 360 3.22 -0.25 -25.40
CA ILE A 360 2.54 0.32 -24.23
C ILE A 360 3.27 -0.10 -22.93
N ALA A 361 3.56 -1.39 -22.78
CA ALA A 361 4.28 -1.89 -21.60
C ALA A 361 5.67 -1.26 -21.47
N THR A 362 6.40 -1.13 -22.58
CA THR A 362 7.73 -0.51 -22.60
C THR A 362 7.66 0.94 -22.14
N VAL A 363 6.76 1.73 -22.73
CA VAL A 363 6.61 3.16 -22.40
C VAL A 363 6.22 3.33 -20.92
N LEU A 364 5.14 2.67 -20.49
CA LEU A 364 4.61 2.86 -19.12
C LEU A 364 5.59 2.37 -18.04
N LEU A 365 6.16 1.17 -18.19
CA LEU A 365 7.08 0.64 -17.19
C LEU A 365 8.41 1.41 -17.15
N THR A 366 8.91 1.91 -18.29
CA THR A 366 10.10 2.76 -18.32
C THR A 366 9.81 4.12 -17.68
N PHE A 367 8.63 4.67 -17.91
CA PHE A 367 8.20 5.93 -17.30
C PHE A 367 8.09 5.82 -15.77
N ILE A 368 7.48 4.74 -15.27
CA ILE A 368 7.43 4.45 -13.82
C ILE A 368 8.83 4.25 -13.25
N ALA A 369 9.70 3.51 -13.96
CA ALA A 369 11.09 3.32 -13.53
C ALA A 369 11.83 4.65 -13.40
N TYR A 370 11.65 5.56 -14.38
CA TYR A 370 12.23 6.90 -14.33
C TYR A 370 11.71 7.69 -13.12
N VAL A 371 10.38 7.83 -12.99
CA VAL A 371 9.77 8.65 -11.94
C VAL A 371 10.17 8.16 -10.56
N THR A 372 10.05 6.85 -10.31
CA THR A 372 10.38 6.26 -9.01
C THR A 372 11.88 6.35 -8.67
N THR A 373 12.75 6.32 -9.67
CA THR A 373 14.19 6.52 -9.47
C THR A 373 14.52 7.99 -9.24
N ALA A 374 13.87 8.90 -9.98
CA ALA A 374 14.05 10.34 -9.80
C ALA A 374 13.61 10.79 -8.40
N GLU A 375 12.45 10.31 -7.92
CA GLU A 375 11.96 10.59 -6.56
C GLU A 375 12.96 10.13 -5.49
N LEU A 376 13.50 8.91 -5.63
CA LEU A 376 14.52 8.39 -4.72
C LEU A 376 15.78 9.26 -4.71
N LEU A 377 16.29 9.69 -5.89
CA LEU A 377 17.50 10.50 -6.00
C LEU A 377 17.31 11.93 -5.51
N LEU A 378 16.12 12.51 -5.74
CA LEU A 378 15.79 13.87 -5.29
C LEU A 378 15.59 13.95 -3.77
N MET A 379 15.47 12.83 -3.05
CA MET A 379 15.32 12.82 -1.61
C MET A 379 16.62 13.29 -0.90
N PRO A 380 17.79 12.69 -1.14
CA PRO A 380 19.06 13.15 -0.59
C PRO A 380 19.68 14.31 -1.39
N PHE A 381 19.33 14.49 -2.66
CA PHE A 381 19.92 15.48 -3.55
C PHE A 381 18.85 16.32 -4.26
N PRO A 382 18.17 17.25 -3.56
CA PRO A 382 17.04 18.02 -4.13
C PRO A 382 17.43 18.93 -5.32
N SER A 383 18.70 19.27 -5.42
CA SER A 383 19.23 20.16 -6.49
C SER A 383 19.66 19.42 -7.76
N LEU A 384 19.48 18.11 -7.86
CA LEU A 384 19.77 17.38 -9.10
C LEU A 384 18.92 17.91 -10.27
N PRO A 385 19.52 18.19 -11.46
CA PRO A 385 18.82 18.73 -12.61
C PRO A 385 18.00 17.65 -13.33
N LEU A 386 17.12 16.97 -12.62
CA LEU A 386 16.23 15.96 -13.19
C LEU A 386 14.89 16.59 -13.60
N PRO A 387 14.31 16.23 -14.76
CA PRO A 387 12.98 16.64 -15.14
C PRO A 387 11.94 16.19 -14.12
N THR A 388 11.21 17.13 -13.49
CA THR A 388 10.18 16.85 -12.48
C THR A 388 8.77 16.78 -13.05
N SER A 389 8.55 17.29 -14.28
CA SER A 389 7.23 17.22 -14.94
C SER A 389 6.65 15.79 -15.01
N PRO A 390 7.44 14.72 -15.29
CA PRO A 390 6.93 13.36 -15.27
C PRO A 390 6.40 12.94 -13.89
N ILE A 391 7.00 13.41 -12.80
CA ILE A 391 6.55 13.15 -11.42
C ILE A 391 5.16 13.77 -11.22
N GLN A 392 5.02 15.07 -11.54
CA GLN A 392 3.76 15.81 -11.42
C GLN A 392 2.62 15.18 -12.26
N TRP A 393 2.94 14.59 -13.41
CA TRP A 393 1.95 13.93 -14.26
C TRP A 393 1.43 12.63 -13.67
N LEU A 394 2.27 11.86 -12.96
CA LEU A 394 1.88 10.59 -12.35
C LEU A 394 1.31 10.72 -10.94
N ASP A 395 1.61 11.80 -10.23
CA ASP A 395 1.19 11.99 -8.83
C ASP A 395 -0.31 11.76 -8.60
N PRO A 396 -1.25 12.31 -9.42
CA PRO A 396 -2.67 12.09 -9.21
C PRO A 396 -3.11 10.61 -9.35
N TYR A 397 -2.36 9.80 -10.08
CA TYR A 397 -2.66 8.38 -10.28
C TYR A 397 -2.09 7.48 -9.19
N ARG A 398 -1.18 7.98 -8.35
CA ARG A 398 -0.58 7.24 -7.23
C ARG A 398 0.07 5.91 -7.64
N ILE A 399 0.59 5.82 -8.87
CA ILE A 399 1.25 4.62 -9.42
C ILE A 399 2.78 4.69 -9.35
N ALA A 400 3.30 5.83 -8.97
CA ALA A 400 4.69 6.06 -8.60
C ALA A 400 4.65 6.98 -7.37
N ASN A 401 5.21 6.55 -6.26
CA ASN A 401 5.10 7.26 -4.99
C ASN A 401 6.46 7.35 -4.33
N ARG A 402 6.66 8.43 -3.58
CA ARG A 402 7.74 8.56 -2.62
C ARG A 402 7.32 7.95 -1.29
N TYR A 403 8.23 7.23 -0.64
CA TYR A 403 8.00 6.64 0.67
C TYR A 403 8.81 7.36 1.75
N GLY A 404 8.35 7.34 2.99
CA GLY A 404 8.99 8.03 4.10
C GLY A 404 8.24 7.80 5.39
N LEU A 405 8.19 6.53 5.85
CA LEU A 405 7.47 6.14 7.04
C LEU A 405 8.28 6.50 8.30
N PHE A 406 7.60 7.08 9.29
CA PHE A 406 8.18 7.40 10.61
C PHE A 406 9.45 8.26 10.56
N ALA A 407 9.42 9.28 9.71
CA ALA A 407 10.52 10.24 9.61
C ALA A 407 10.80 10.95 10.93
N VAL A 408 9.74 11.32 11.65
CA VAL A 408 9.76 11.98 12.95
C VAL A 408 8.88 11.19 13.92
N MET A 409 9.36 11.00 15.15
CA MET A 409 8.65 10.28 16.18
C MET A 409 7.79 11.23 17.03
N THR A 410 6.53 10.85 17.24
CA THR A 410 5.64 11.56 18.18
C THR A 410 5.97 11.14 19.61
N ARG A 411 6.18 12.13 20.50
CA ARG A 411 6.57 11.87 21.90
C ARG A 411 5.40 11.64 22.84
N GLY A 412 4.23 12.14 22.49
CA GLY A 412 3.01 11.99 23.27
C GLY A 412 1.91 11.28 22.49
N ARG A 413 1.01 10.61 23.19
CA ARG A 413 -0.22 10.08 22.62
C ARG A 413 -1.37 11.00 22.96
N TYR A 414 -2.05 11.50 21.94
CA TYR A 414 -3.21 12.38 22.09
C TYR A 414 -4.44 11.74 21.45
N GLU A 415 -5.60 11.92 22.08
CA GLU A 415 -6.87 11.36 21.62
C GLU A 415 -7.96 12.42 21.63
N ILE A 416 -8.61 12.61 20.48
CA ILE A 416 -9.80 13.45 20.36
C ILE A 416 -11.02 12.62 20.74
N GLU A 417 -11.87 13.17 21.62
CA GLU A 417 -13.14 12.57 22.03
C GLU A 417 -14.29 13.53 21.75
N PHE A 418 -15.27 13.10 20.95
CA PHE A 418 -16.50 13.86 20.70
C PHE A 418 -17.49 13.65 21.84
N GLN A 419 -18.10 14.71 22.29
CA GLN A 419 -19.10 14.72 23.36
C GLN A 419 -20.31 15.54 22.93
N GLY A 420 -21.51 15.04 23.25
CA GLY A 420 -22.77 15.75 23.07
C GLY A 420 -23.39 16.16 24.40
N SER A 421 -24.24 17.19 24.38
CA SER A 421 -24.99 17.67 25.54
C SER A 421 -26.33 18.27 25.14
N ASN A 422 -27.35 18.16 26.02
CA ASN A 422 -28.66 18.83 25.87
C ASN A 422 -28.80 20.04 26.78
N ASP A 423 -27.92 20.24 27.76
CA ASP A 423 -28.00 21.33 28.76
C ASP A 423 -26.73 22.21 28.78
N GLY A 424 -25.71 21.87 27.96
CA GLY A 424 -24.43 22.55 27.92
C GLY A 424 -23.55 22.31 29.17
N LYS A 425 -24.01 21.46 30.11
CA LYS A 425 -23.32 21.17 31.38
C LYS A 425 -22.92 19.71 31.50
N THR A 426 -23.84 18.80 31.21
CA THR A 426 -23.63 17.36 31.24
C THR A 426 -23.21 16.87 29.87
N TRP A 427 -22.01 16.30 29.77
CA TRP A 427 -21.44 15.87 28.49
C TRP A 427 -21.32 14.37 28.42
N THR A 428 -21.88 13.78 27.37
CA THR A 428 -21.88 12.35 27.11
C THR A 428 -20.98 12.03 25.91
N PRO A 429 -19.95 11.17 26.05
CA PRO A 429 -19.03 10.85 24.97
C PRO A 429 -19.65 9.90 23.94
N TYR A 430 -19.33 10.12 22.66
CA TYR A 430 -19.56 9.15 21.59
C TYR A 430 -18.48 8.06 21.65
N THR A 431 -18.89 6.80 21.68
CA THR A 431 -17.95 5.67 21.81
C THR A 431 -17.36 5.30 20.46
N PHE A 432 -16.04 5.27 20.38
CA PHE A 432 -15.31 4.82 19.20
C PHE A 432 -15.27 3.29 19.05
N ARG A 433 -15.01 2.81 17.83
CA ARG A 433 -14.93 1.36 17.55
C ARG A 433 -13.54 0.79 17.78
N TYR A 434 -12.49 1.56 17.46
CA TYR A 434 -11.14 1.03 17.31
C TYR A 434 -10.09 1.77 18.13
N LYS A 435 -10.24 3.09 18.31
CA LYS A 435 -9.26 3.86 19.07
C LYS A 435 -9.45 3.71 20.59
N PRO A 436 -8.40 3.92 21.41
CA PRO A 436 -8.50 3.87 22.85
C PRO A 436 -9.52 4.88 23.40
N GLN A 437 -10.35 4.45 24.35
CA GLN A 437 -11.29 5.31 25.07
C GLN A 437 -11.52 4.83 26.50
N ALA A 438 -12.00 3.59 26.70
CA ALA A 438 -12.11 3.00 28.02
C ALA A 438 -10.73 2.56 28.55
N LEU A 439 -10.42 2.92 29.80
CA LEU A 439 -9.09 2.70 30.38
C LEU A 439 -8.76 1.21 30.57
N ASN A 440 -9.77 0.40 30.92
CA ASN A 440 -9.65 -1.03 31.14
C ASN A 440 -9.73 -1.88 29.86
N GLN A 441 -9.96 -1.25 28.70
CA GLN A 441 -10.03 -1.98 27.42
C GLN A 441 -8.63 -2.16 26.84
N PRO A 442 -8.22 -3.42 26.54
CA PRO A 442 -6.94 -3.66 25.88
C PRO A 442 -6.92 -3.07 24.47
N PRO A 443 -5.77 -2.56 24.00
CA PRO A 443 -5.59 -2.22 22.60
C PRO A 443 -5.84 -3.43 21.70
N GLY A 444 -6.63 -3.27 20.62
CA GLY A 444 -7.04 -4.37 19.76
C GLY A 444 -6.03 -4.75 18.67
N LEU A 445 -6.27 -5.85 18.00
CA LEU A 445 -5.61 -6.25 16.75
C LEU A 445 -6.63 -6.12 15.61
N TYR A 446 -6.45 -5.15 14.74
CA TYR A 446 -7.41 -4.80 13.69
C TYR A 446 -6.87 -5.03 12.28
N ALA A 447 -5.57 -4.82 12.08
CA ALA A 447 -4.93 -5.00 10.78
C ALA A 447 -5.14 -6.43 10.23
N PRO A 448 -5.40 -6.60 8.94
CA PRO A 448 -5.29 -5.62 7.84
C PRO A 448 -6.50 -4.71 7.62
N TYR A 449 -7.54 -4.74 8.46
CA TYR A 449 -8.68 -3.80 8.38
C TYR A 449 -8.20 -2.37 8.61
N GLN A 450 -8.73 -1.41 7.83
CA GLN A 450 -8.38 0.01 7.93
C GLN A 450 -9.56 0.84 8.46
N PRO A 451 -9.60 1.15 9.76
CA PRO A 451 -10.60 2.03 10.34
C PRO A 451 -10.23 3.50 10.06
N ARG A 452 -10.58 4.00 8.88
CA ARG A 452 -10.13 5.31 8.36
C ARG A 452 -10.53 6.48 9.23
N PHE A 453 -11.74 6.46 9.81
CA PHE A 453 -12.21 7.51 10.69
C PHE A 453 -11.36 7.59 11.97
N ASP A 454 -11.29 6.50 12.72
CA ASP A 454 -10.49 6.41 13.96
C ASP A 454 -9.01 6.70 13.72
N TRP A 455 -8.48 6.21 12.60
CA TRP A 455 -7.09 6.43 12.18
C TRP A 455 -6.80 7.90 11.90
N ASN A 456 -7.67 8.61 11.18
CA ASN A 456 -7.48 10.03 10.86
C ASN A 456 -7.53 10.92 12.08
N LEU A 457 -8.36 10.60 13.07
CA LEU A 457 -8.45 11.37 14.31
C LEU A 457 -7.12 11.37 15.08
N TRP A 458 -6.30 10.32 14.94
CA TRP A 458 -4.95 10.35 15.50
C TRP A 458 -4.07 11.41 14.80
N PHE A 459 -4.11 11.53 13.47
CA PHE A 459 -3.39 12.59 12.76
C PHE A 459 -3.90 13.97 13.14
N CYS A 460 -5.22 14.14 13.25
CA CYS A 460 -5.81 15.38 13.70
C CYS A 460 -5.35 15.76 15.11
N SER A 461 -5.15 14.79 16.01
CA SER A 461 -4.69 15.06 17.36
C SER A 461 -3.23 15.56 17.45
N LEU A 462 -2.46 15.48 16.38
CA LEU A 462 -1.09 15.99 16.27
C LEU A 462 -1.01 17.42 15.73
N THR A 463 -2.14 18.02 15.41
CA THR A 463 -2.26 19.40 14.91
C THR A 463 -3.43 20.10 15.61
N ASP A 464 -3.65 21.37 15.32
CA ASP A 464 -4.81 22.09 15.82
C ASP A 464 -6.07 21.86 14.96
N TRP A 465 -7.23 22.21 15.49
CA TRP A 465 -8.51 22.03 14.83
C TRP A 465 -8.68 22.85 13.54
N GLN A 466 -7.92 23.95 13.36
CA GLN A 466 -7.98 24.80 12.18
C GLN A 466 -7.32 24.11 10.96
N HIS A 467 -6.37 23.24 11.23
CA HIS A 467 -5.65 22.46 10.22
C HIS A 467 -6.22 21.05 10.00
N CYS A 468 -7.26 20.65 10.75
CA CYS A 468 -7.97 19.38 10.59
C CYS A 468 -9.46 19.58 10.42
N ASN A 469 -9.95 19.63 9.18
CA ASN A 469 -11.36 19.82 8.86
C ASN A 469 -12.26 18.66 9.31
N ILE A 470 -11.71 17.47 9.51
CA ILE A 470 -12.49 16.28 9.90
C ILE A 470 -13.23 16.51 11.22
N VAL A 471 -12.61 17.16 12.20
CA VAL A 471 -13.18 17.32 13.53
C VAL A 471 -14.40 18.26 13.52
N PRO A 472 -14.31 19.54 13.09
CA PRO A 472 -15.48 20.43 13.09
C PRO A 472 -16.59 19.94 12.16
N LEU A 473 -16.26 19.30 11.04
CA LEU A 473 -17.28 18.73 10.16
C LEU A 473 -17.97 17.52 10.79
N THR A 474 -17.26 16.71 11.58
CA THR A 474 -17.87 15.62 12.34
C THR A 474 -18.85 16.19 13.39
N GLU A 475 -18.47 17.24 14.13
CA GLU A 475 -19.34 17.90 15.10
C GLU A 475 -20.64 18.40 14.46
N ILE A 476 -20.56 19.05 13.30
CA ILE A 476 -21.73 19.52 12.53
C ILE A 476 -22.61 18.32 12.12
N ARG A 477 -22.02 17.18 11.72
CA ARG A 477 -22.79 15.98 11.35
C ARG A 477 -23.44 15.31 12.56
N LEU A 478 -22.82 15.37 13.73
CA LEU A 478 -23.42 14.88 14.99
C LEU A 478 -24.58 15.76 15.42
N LEU A 479 -24.45 17.09 15.37
CA LEU A 479 -25.55 18.04 15.60
C LEU A 479 -26.74 17.84 14.67
N SER A 480 -26.47 17.49 13.40
CA SER A 480 -27.54 17.22 12.43
C SER A 480 -28.07 15.78 12.48
N GLY A 481 -27.58 14.94 13.40
CA GLY A 481 -27.98 13.54 13.54
C GLY A 481 -27.74 12.69 12.30
N SER A 482 -26.65 12.94 11.55
CA SER A 482 -26.36 12.19 10.32
C SER A 482 -26.20 10.69 10.59
N PRO A 483 -27.12 9.82 10.10
CA PRO A 483 -27.06 8.40 10.40
C PRO A 483 -25.86 7.70 9.74
N ASP A 484 -25.31 8.27 8.66
CA ASP A 484 -24.14 7.73 7.97
C ASP A 484 -22.87 7.99 8.77
N VAL A 485 -22.78 9.14 9.49
CA VAL A 485 -21.64 9.47 10.36
C VAL A 485 -21.77 8.76 11.72
N LEU A 486 -22.98 8.71 12.29
CA LEU A 486 -23.23 7.97 13.55
C LEU A 486 -22.81 6.49 13.46
N ARG A 487 -22.94 5.87 12.29
CA ARG A 487 -22.47 4.49 12.05
C ARG A 487 -20.94 4.31 12.14
N LEU A 488 -20.15 5.36 12.10
CA LEU A 488 -18.71 5.30 12.31
C LEU A 488 -18.35 5.05 13.76
N PHE A 489 -19.22 5.45 14.68
CA PHE A 489 -19.10 5.20 16.12
C PHE A 489 -19.64 3.82 16.53
N ALA A 490 -19.21 3.33 17.67
CA ALA A 490 -19.69 2.07 18.23
C ALA A 490 -21.12 2.19 18.75
N SER A 491 -21.48 3.35 19.32
CA SER A 491 -22.81 3.64 19.83
C SER A 491 -23.17 5.11 19.63
N ASP A 492 -24.47 5.38 19.50
CA ASP A 492 -25.06 6.71 19.53
C ASP A 492 -25.70 6.92 20.92
N PRO A 493 -25.11 7.80 21.77
CA PRO A 493 -25.67 8.07 23.10
C PRO A 493 -26.95 8.90 23.08
N PHE A 494 -27.30 9.49 21.93
CA PHE A 494 -28.47 10.35 21.73
C PHE A 494 -29.52 9.73 20.80
N ALA A 495 -29.68 8.40 20.89
CA ALA A 495 -30.59 7.65 20.02
C ALA A 495 -31.97 8.29 19.90
N GLY A 496 -32.33 8.73 18.68
CA GLY A 496 -33.63 9.32 18.33
C GLY A 496 -33.70 10.85 18.32
N SER A 497 -32.78 11.58 18.98
CA SER A 497 -32.77 13.06 18.94
C SER A 497 -31.33 13.57 19.03
N PRO A 498 -30.83 14.30 18.04
CA PRO A 498 -29.48 14.86 18.10
C PRO A 498 -29.30 15.76 19.34
N PRO A 499 -28.07 15.86 19.90
CA PRO A 499 -27.81 16.75 21.03
C PRO A 499 -27.88 18.21 20.60
N LEU A 500 -28.18 19.11 21.55
CA LEU A 500 -28.21 20.56 21.31
C LEU A 500 -26.81 21.15 21.16
N TYR A 501 -25.85 20.55 21.81
CA TYR A 501 -24.45 21.00 21.80
C TYR A 501 -23.51 19.83 21.52
N VAL A 502 -22.47 20.07 20.72
CA VAL A 502 -21.37 19.11 20.48
C VAL A 502 -20.04 19.80 20.68
N ARG A 503 -19.10 19.09 21.25
CA ARG A 503 -17.71 19.52 21.38
C ARG A 503 -16.74 18.38 21.14
N ALA A 504 -15.49 18.69 20.79
CA ALA A 504 -14.38 17.76 20.84
C ALA A 504 -13.38 18.19 21.94
N VAL A 505 -12.96 17.24 22.75
CA VAL A 505 -11.96 17.44 23.80
C VAL A 505 -10.72 16.64 23.49
N LEU A 506 -9.56 17.15 23.91
CA LEU A 506 -8.27 16.48 23.75
C LEU A 506 -7.82 15.86 25.08
N TRP A 507 -7.49 14.59 25.01
CA TRP A 507 -6.93 13.82 26.10
C TRP A 507 -5.48 13.44 25.78
N GLN A 508 -4.58 13.52 26.77
CA GLN A 508 -3.29 12.84 26.73
C GLN A 508 -3.44 11.46 27.34
N TYR A 509 -3.03 10.44 26.59
CA TYR A 509 -3.04 9.03 27.01
C TYR A 509 -1.62 8.53 27.27
N ARG A 510 -1.49 7.62 28.22
CA ARG A 510 -0.25 6.87 28.44
C ARG A 510 -0.58 5.42 28.80
N PHE A 511 0.31 4.51 28.45
CA PHE A 511 0.22 3.14 28.97
C PHE A 511 0.41 3.14 30.48
N THR A 512 -0.34 2.29 31.19
CA THR A 512 -0.10 2.00 32.61
C THR A 512 1.18 1.19 32.76
N SER A 513 1.83 1.28 33.92
CA SER A 513 2.91 0.35 34.26
C SER A 513 2.36 -1.04 34.51
N MET A 514 3.22 -2.08 34.46
CA MET A 514 2.84 -3.47 34.78
C MET A 514 2.18 -3.58 36.17
N LYS A 515 2.69 -2.83 37.16
CA LYS A 515 2.12 -2.79 38.52
C LYS A 515 0.72 -2.16 38.52
N GLN A 516 0.56 -0.98 37.90
CA GLN A 516 -0.73 -0.31 37.82
C GLN A 516 -1.77 -1.18 37.13
N LYS A 517 -1.41 -1.82 36.00
CA LYS A 517 -2.31 -2.74 35.30
C LYS A 517 -2.72 -3.92 36.17
N HIS A 518 -1.80 -4.47 36.95
CA HIS A 518 -2.11 -5.56 37.89
C HIS A 518 -3.09 -5.10 38.97
N ASP A 519 -2.89 -3.90 39.52
CA ASP A 519 -3.64 -3.38 40.67
C ASP A 519 -5.04 -2.87 40.27
N THR A 520 -5.19 -2.24 39.07
CA THR A 520 -6.44 -1.59 38.61
C THR A 520 -7.14 -2.33 37.48
N GLY A 521 -6.47 -3.20 36.73
CA GLY A 521 -6.96 -3.79 35.49
C GLY A 521 -6.84 -2.86 34.25
N ASP A 522 -6.43 -1.61 34.42
CA ASP A 522 -6.37 -0.60 33.37
C ASP A 522 -5.13 -0.77 32.48
N TRP A 523 -5.34 -0.64 31.18
CA TRP A 523 -4.27 -0.59 30.18
C TRP A 523 -3.77 0.84 29.95
N TRP A 524 -4.61 1.83 30.26
CA TRP A 524 -4.42 3.23 29.97
C TRP A 524 -4.59 4.09 31.20
N GLN A 525 -3.87 5.19 31.23
CA GLN A 525 -4.16 6.36 32.05
C GLN A 525 -4.33 7.57 31.13
N ARG A 526 -5.20 8.51 31.50
CA ARG A 526 -5.46 9.70 30.69
C ARG A 526 -5.56 10.95 31.51
N LYS A 527 -5.24 12.09 30.89
CA LYS A 527 -5.35 13.43 31.43
C LYS A 527 -6.09 14.31 30.43
N LEU A 528 -7.14 15.01 30.86
CA LEU A 528 -7.82 15.99 30.03
C LEU A 528 -6.91 17.20 29.84
N LEU A 529 -6.72 17.62 28.58
CA LEU A 529 -5.94 18.81 28.23
C LEU A 529 -6.84 20.03 28.01
N GLY A 530 -8.05 19.86 27.48
CA GLY A 530 -8.98 20.93 27.23
C GLY A 530 -9.89 20.69 26.02
N LEU A 531 -10.55 21.75 25.56
CA LEU A 531 -11.29 21.74 24.30
C LEU A 531 -10.32 21.67 23.14
N TYR A 532 -10.55 20.72 22.22
CA TYR A 532 -9.79 20.62 20.97
C TYR A 532 -10.33 21.58 19.91
N SER A 533 -11.66 21.65 19.75
CA SER A 533 -12.39 22.48 18.79
C SER A 533 -13.48 23.31 19.49
N PRO A 534 -14.04 24.33 18.83
CA PRO A 534 -15.13 25.12 19.41
C PRO A 534 -16.34 24.27 19.80
N VAL A 535 -17.02 24.62 20.89
CA VAL A 535 -18.33 24.07 21.21
C VAL A 535 -19.35 24.60 20.22
N LEU A 536 -20.03 23.71 19.52
CA LEU A 536 -21.00 24.04 18.47
C LEU A 536 -22.43 23.74 18.89
N THR A 537 -23.37 24.56 18.37
CA THR A 537 -24.81 24.34 18.40
C THR A 537 -25.40 24.66 17.02
N LEU A 538 -26.70 24.36 16.79
CA LEU A 538 -27.41 24.83 15.61
C LEU A 538 -28.19 26.08 15.95
N ALA A 539 -27.99 27.16 15.20
CA ALA A 539 -28.80 28.34 15.22
C ALA A 539 -30.25 28.04 14.71
N PRO A 540 -31.23 28.89 14.95
CA PRO A 540 -32.62 28.68 14.48
C PRO A 540 -32.75 28.51 12.96
N ASP A 541 -31.80 29.03 12.18
CA ASP A 541 -31.71 28.85 10.72
C ASP A 541 -31.04 27.55 10.28
N GLY A 542 -30.66 26.68 11.22
CA GLY A 542 -30.01 25.41 10.99
C GLY A 542 -28.51 25.52 10.72
N ARG A 543 -27.92 26.71 10.80
CA ARG A 543 -26.45 26.89 10.63
C ARG A 543 -25.73 26.60 11.93
N PRO A 544 -24.50 26.03 11.84
CA PRO A 544 -23.65 25.86 13.02
C PRO A 544 -23.26 27.22 13.61
N ALA A 545 -23.37 27.36 14.92
CA ALA A 545 -22.97 28.53 15.68
C ALA A 545 -22.01 28.12 16.80
N VAL A 546 -21.02 28.96 17.04
CA VAL A 546 -20.02 28.74 18.10
C VAL A 546 -20.59 29.27 19.43
N VAL A 547 -20.56 28.43 20.45
CA VAL A 547 -20.95 28.77 21.83
C VAL A 547 -19.74 29.11 22.68
N GLU A 548 -18.65 28.38 22.51
CA GLU A 548 -17.40 28.56 23.26
C GLU A 548 -16.21 28.24 22.36
N TRP A 549 -15.17 29.09 22.45
CA TRP A 549 -13.92 28.89 21.73
C TRP A 549 -12.91 28.12 22.59
N PRO A 550 -12.08 27.22 21.99
CA PRO A 550 -11.03 26.53 22.72
C PRO A 550 -9.97 27.52 23.21
N GLN A 551 -9.49 27.32 24.43
CA GLN A 551 -8.30 27.98 24.92
C GLN A 551 -7.06 27.34 24.27
N PRO A 552 -5.92 28.07 24.18
CA PRO A 552 -4.67 27.48 23.74
C PRO A 552 -4.34 26.21 24.56
N LEU A 553 -4.16 25.10 23.86
CA LEU A 553 -3.74 23.85 24.50
C LEU A 553 -2.26 23.94 24.92
N PRO A 554 -1.84 23.21 25.96
CA PRO A 554 -0.41 23.07 26.26
C PRO A 554 0.35 22.61 25.01
N GLU A 555 1.57 23.16 24.84
CA GLU A 555 2.43 22.68 23.74
C GLU A 555 2.57 21.16 23.80
N HIS A 556 2.50 20.52 22.65
CA HIS A 556 2.70 19.09 22.54
C HIS A 556 4.17 18.78 22.81
N ASP A 557 4.43 17.93 23.83
CA ASP A 557 5.79 17.48 24.18
C ASP A 557 6.46 16.69 23.04
#